data_1e390d57765e7ff66931a66d26e0b2db
#
_entry.id   1e390d57765e7ff66931a66d26e0b2db
#
_cell.length_a   1.000
_cell.length_b   1.000
_cell.length_c   1.000
_cell.angle_alpha   90.00
_cell.angle_beta   90.00
_cell.angle_gamma   90.00
#
_symmetry.space_group_name_H-M   'P 1'
#
loop_
_entity.id
_entity.type
_entity.pdbx_description
1 polymer ?
#
loop_
_entity_poly.entity_id
_entity_poly.type
_entity_poly.pdbx_seq_one_letter_code
_entity_poly.pdbx_strand_id
1 'polypeptide(L)'
;MKKIDKKLFHTAFIVRGTGVLFAAIFLSACSSSPVPNYYSLTAQVSPLANSKVTVIEVLPVGLPDRINRAPIVIQDVTGKSQILDNERWTSTLGTELRDNLSAGLQQKLGAVDRYNSGMVGGKISYRIATDFSRFDIVNSTNQANEKVEVSVAWIVKRNDPTITLDQNSNQNQQLACRMSFNQAIASNNKQMQQVVSTANSALNRVVDAVALSIISLDANKSARIDGVTCT
;
A
#
# COMPACT_ATOMS: atom_id res chain seq x y z
N MET A 1 70.90 -44.40 25.82
CA MET A 1 69.60 -44.04 26.40
C MET A 1 69.33 -42.56 26.04
N LYS A 2 68.42 -42.33 25.08
CA LYS A 2 68.08 -40.94 24.58
C LYS A 2 66.99 -40.37 25.49
N LYS A 3 67.30 -39.28 26.18
CA LYS A 3 66.26 -38.49 26.88
C LYS A 3 65.34 -37.85 25.91
N ILE A 4 64.07 -38.24 25.89
CA ILE A 4 63.01 -37.62 25.09
C ILE A 4 62.58 -36.34 25.81
N ASP A 5 62.74 -35.23 25.19
CA ASP A 5 62.41 -33.90 25.70
C ASP A 5 60.87 -33.73 25.88
N LYS A 6 60.44 -33.75 27.14
CA LYS A 6 59.04 -33.54 27.56
C LYS A 6 58.48 -32.17 27.19
N LYS A 7 59.31 -31.23 26.79
CA LYS A 7 58.90 -29.87 26.43
C LYS A 7 58.21 -29.77 25.03
N LEU A 8 58.52 -30.71 24.11
CA LEU A 8 57.92 -30.69 22.77
C LEU A 8 56.46 -31.15 22.75
N PHE A 9 56.06 -31.96 23.74
CA PHE A 9 54.70 -32.50 23.82
C PHE A 9 53.68 -31.49 24.37
N HIS A 10 54.12 -30.54 25.22
CA HIS A 10 53.22 -29.52 25.79
C HIS A 10 52.88 -28.41 24.81
N THR A 11 53.81 -28.01 23.94
CA THR A 11 53.56 -27.00 22.94
C THR A 11 52.63 -27.46 21.83
N ALA A 12 52.69 -28.73 21.43
CA ALA A 12 51.80 -29.31 20.43
C ALA A 12 50.33 -29.43 20.89
N PHE A 13 50.11 -29.59 22.20
CA PHE A 13 48.74 -29.68 22.75
C PHE A 13 48.07 -28.30 22.90
N ILE A 14 48.84 -27.26 23.22
CA ILE A 14 48.32 -25.88 23.37
C ILE A 14 47.94 -25.31 22.03
N VAL A 15 48.72 -25.55 20.96
CA VAL A 15 48.40 -25.04 19.60
C VAL A 15 47.15 -25.70 19.00
N ARG A 16 46.88 -26.98 19.32
CA ARG A 16 45.67 -27.67 18.87
C ARG A 16 44.41 -27.19 19.62
N GLY A 17 44.53 -26.86 20.90
CA GLY A 17 43.42 -26.36 21.72
C GLY A 17 42.97 -24.95 21.28
N THR A 18 43.90 -24.05 20.91
CA THR A 18 43.60 -22.69 20.51
C THR A 18 42.91 -22.66 19.12
N GLY A 19 43.28 -23.55 18.18
CA GLY A 19 42.65 -23.64 16.88
C GLY A 19 41.17 -24.06 16.91
N VAL A 20 40.82 -25.00 17.83
CA VAL A 20 39.44 -25.46 18.00
C VAL A 20 38.57 -24.38 18.64
N LEU A 21 39.10 -23.64 19.62
CA LEU A 21 38.38 -22.55 20.28
C LEU A 21 38.08 -21.38 19.31
N PHE A 22 39.01 -21.06 18.42
CA PHE A 22 38.82 -20.03 17.38
C PHE A 22 37.79 -20.47 16.34
N ALA A 23 37.78 -21.74 15.94
CA ALA A 23 36.78 -22.25 14.97
C ALA A 23 35.36 -22.27 15.58
N ALA A 24 35.19 -22.50 16.88
CA ALA A 24 33.89 -22.47 17.55
C ALA A 24 33.29 -21.06 17.65
N ILE A 25 34.12 -20.00 17.69
CA ILE A 25 33.66 -18.61 17.75
C ILE A 25 33.09 -18.15 16.38
N PHE A 26 33.62 -18.69 15.28
CA PHE A 26 33.12 -18.35 13.94
C PHE A 26 31.78 -19.03 13.59
N LEU A 27 31.42 -20.13 14.22
CA LEU A 27 30.13 -20.81 13.98
C LEU A 27 28.96 -20.19 14.76
N SER A 28 29.20 -19.40 15.80
CA SER A 28 28.14 -18.69 16.53
C SER A 28 27.69 -17.38 15.89
N ALA A 29 28.33 -16.94 14.80
CA ALA A 29 27.98 -15.71 14.10
C ALA A 29 26.75 -15.84 13.16
N CYS A 30 26.14 -17.02 13.02
CA CYS A 30 24.82 -17.18 12.40
C CYS A 30 23.72 -16.78 13.40
N SER A 31 23.73 -15.51 13.82
CA SER A 31 22.61 -14.91 14.54
C SER A 31 21.39 -14.91 13.61
N SER A 32 20.30 -15.54 14.04
CA SER A 32 19.04 -15.53 13.30
C SER A 32 18.61 -14.08 13.02
N SER A 33 18.46 -13.73 11.74
CA SER A 33 17.86 -12.45 11.39
C SER A 33 16.48 -12.37 12.02
N PRO A 34 16.08 -11.21 12.59
CA PRO A 34 14.74 -11.05 13.14
C PRO A 34 13.69 -11.32 12.07
N VAL A 35 12.64 -12.06 12.44
CA VAL A 35 11.53 -12.37 11.53
C VAL A 35 10.77 -11.06 11.23
N PRO A 36 10.57 -10.69 9.96
CA PRO A 36 9.82 -9.51 9.62
C PRO A 36 8.33 -9.62 10.00
N ASN A 37 7.74 -8.50 10.42
CA ASN A 37 6.31 -8.36 10.58
C ASN A 37 5.68 -7.99 9.24
N TYR A 38 4.55 -8.61 8.90
CA TYR A 38 3.83 -8.35 7.67
C TYR A 38 2.47 -7.73 7.95
N TYR A 39 2.11 -6.72 7.17
CA TYR A 39 0.87 -5.96 7.28
C TYR A 39 0.18 -5.90 5.94
N SER A 40 -1.15 -5.95 5.96
CA SER A 40 -1.99 -5.75 4.78
C SER A 40 -2.87 -4.54 4.99
N LEU A 41 -3.12 -3.80 3.93
CA LEU A 41 -4.22 -2.87 3.89
C LEU A 41 -5.54 -3.69 3.80
N THR A 42 -6.58 -3.21 4.45
CA THR A 42 -7.89 -3.88 4.47
C THR A 42 -8.99 -2.85 4.34
N ALA A 43 -9.72 -2.88 3.23
CA ALA A 43 -10.86 -2.00 3.04
C ALA A 43 -12.00 -2.37 4.00
N GLN A 44 -12.47 -1.38 4.76
CA GLN A 44 -13.60 -1.51 5.66
C GLN A 44 -14.55 -0.34 5.39
N VAL A 45 -15.46 -0.53 4.45
CA VAL A 45 -16.42 0.51 4.02
C VAL A 45 -17.84 0.00 4.13
N SER A 46 -18.78 0.88 4.46
CA SER A 46 -20.20 0.53 4.51
C SER A 46 -20.79 0.55 3.09
N PRO A 47 -21.58 -0.45 2.70
CA PRO A 47 -22.26 -0.48 1.41
C PRO A 47 -23.18 0.75 1.21
N LEU A 48 -23.22 1.26 -0.02
CA LEU A 48 -24.18 2.28 -0.44
C LEU A 48 -25.52 1.63 -0.75
N ALA A 49 -26.58 2.13 -0.12
CA ALA A 49 -27.94 1.70 -0.44
C ALA A 49 -28.29 2.11 -1.88
N ASN A 50 -28.85 1.16 -2.66
CA ASN A 50 -29.40 1.40 -3.99
C ASN A 50 -28.36 1.79 -5.08
N SER A 51 -27.10 1.36 -4.97
CA SER A 51 -26.16 1.47 -6.09
C SER A 51 -26.67 0.64 -7.29
N LYS A 52 -26.65 1.22 -8.48
CA LYS A 52 -26.97 0.54 -9.75
C LYS A 52 -25.73 0.07 -10.48
N VAL A 53 -24.55 0.42 -9.99
CA VAL A 53 -23.26 0.04 -10.57
C VAL A 53 -23.00 -1.44 -10.29
N THR A 54 -22.87 -2.22 -11.35
CA THR A 54 -22.68 -3.69 -11.22
C THR A 54 -21.31 -4.16 -11.67
N VAL A 55 -20.60 -3.38 -12.50
CA VAL A 55 -19.30 -3.76 -13.06
C VAL A 55 -18.33 -2.59 -12.96
N ILE A 56 -17.17 -2.85 -12.40
CA ILE A 56 -16.03 -1.93 -12.35
C ILE A 56 -14.78 -2.57 -12.96
N GLU A 57 -13.81 -1.76 -13.32
CA GLU A 57 -12.48 -2.17 -13.77
C GLU A 57 -11.45 -1.30 -13.07
N VAL A 58 -10.86 -1.78 -11.99
CA VAL A 58 -9.84 -1.05 -11.23
C VAL A 58 -8.47 -1.35 -11.81
N LEU A 59 -7.87 -0.36 -12.45
CA LEU A 59 -6.53 -0.47 -13.04
C LEU A 59 -5.45 -0.51 -11.95
N PRO A 60 -4.23 -0.98 -12.28
CA PRO A 60 -3.06 -0.78 -11.41
C PRO A 60 -2.92 0.69 -11.03
N VAL A 61 -2.58 0.98 -9.78
CA VAL A 61 -2.41 2.35 -9.31
C VAL A 61 -1.04 2.90 -9.67
N GLY A 62 -0.99 4.18 -10.05
CA GLY A 62 0.26 4.94 -10.10
C GLY A 62 0.73 5.26 -8.68
N LEU A 63 2.04 5.12 -8.44
CA LEU A 63 2.65 5.40 -7.14
C LEU A 63 4.13 5.75 -7.33
N PRO A 64 4.70 6.73 -6.61
CA PRO A 64 6.13 7.02 -6.68
C PRO A 64 6.99 5.83 -6.27
N ASP A 65 8.03 5.52 -7.05
CA ASP A 65 8.93 4.37 -6.84
C ASP A 65 9.58 4.35 -5.45
N ARG A 66 9.80 5.54 -4.85
CA ARG A 66 10.40 5.67 -3.52
C ARG A 66 9.61 4.95 -2.43
N ILE A 67 8.29 4.82 -2.59
CA ILE A 67 7.40 4.15 -1.64
C ILE A 67 6.77 2.87 -2.20
N ASN A 68 6.89 2.60 -3.50
CA ASN A 68 6.33 1.40 -4.14
C ASN A 68 7.20 0.16 -3.89
N ARG A 69 7.24 -0.28 -2.64
CA ARG A 69 8.02 -1.45 -2.20
C ARG A 69 7.32 -2.19 -1.06
N ALA A 70 7.77 -3.42 -0.77
CA ALA A 70 7.23 -4.19 0.36
C ALA A 70 7.69 -3.65 1.73
N PRO A 71 8.96 -3.28 1.98
CA PRO A 71 9.34 -2.64 3.24
C PRO A 71 8.60 -1.31 3.43
N ILE A 72 8.07 -1.08 4.63
CA ILE A 72 7.39 0.17 4.97
C ILE A 72 8.41 1.30 4.99
N VAL A 73 8.06 2.41 4.35
CA VAL A 73 8.88 3.63 4.30
C VAL A 73 8.24 4.70 5.18
N ILE A 74 9.03 5.23 6.10
CA ILE A 74 8.65 6.38 6.93
C ILE A 74 9.48 7.57 6.48
N GLN A 75 8.85 8.73 6.33
CA GLN A 75 9.52 9.99 6.01
C GLN A 75 9.50 10.90 7.22
N ASP A 76 10.60 11.61 7.51
CA ASP A 76 10.60 12.67 8.50
C ASP A 76 10.13 14.01 7.90
N VAL A 77 9.94 14.99 8.76
CA VAL A 77 9.51 16.35 8.35
C VAL A 77 10.52 17.08 7.46
N THR A 78 11.76 16.60 7.39
CA THR A 78 12.81 17.16 6.52
C THR A 78 12.83 16.50 5.14
N GLY A 79 12.00 15.46 4.93
CA GLY A 79 11.94 14.68 3.68
C GLY A 79 12.91 13.49 3.65
N LYS A 80 13.66 13.22 4.72
CA LYS A 80 14.52 12.05 4.83
C LYS A 80 13.66 10.80 5.01
N SER A 81 13.89 9.80 4.16
CA SER A 81 13.18 8.53 4.20
C SER A 81 13.98 7.47 4.96
N GLN A 82 13.28 6.70 5.78
CA GLN A 82 13.77 5.51 6.46
C GLN A 82 13.00 4.30 5.94
N ILE A 83 13.71 3.29 5.50
CA ILE A 83 13.15 1.99 5.09
C ILE A 83 13.19 1.07 6.30
N LEU A 84 12.05 0.48 6.66
CA LEU A 84 11.91 -0.43 7.79
C LEU A 84 11.99 -1.88 7.28
N ASP A 85 13.17 -2.49 7.32
CA ASP A 85 13.39 -3.83 6.75
C ASP A 85 12.56 -4.93 7.42
N ASN A 86 12.25 -4.77 8.71
CA ASN A 86 11.49 -5.72 9.52
C ASN A 86 9.99 -5.42 9.60
N GLU A 87 9.52 -4.31 9.02
CA GLU A 87 8.11 -3.92 8.95
C GLU A 87 7.72 -3.82 7.47
N ARG A 88 6.87 -4.71 7.01
CA ARG A 88 6.63 -4.90 5.58
C ARG A 88 5.15 -5.01 5.26
N TRP A 89 4.76 -4.46 4.14
CA TRP A 89 3.51 -4.82 3.48
C TRP A 89 3.60 -6.27 2.99
N THR A 90 2.48 -6.97 2.87
CA THR A 90 2.44 -8.37 2.34
C THR A 90 2.80 -8.42 0.86
N SER A 91 2.62 -7.31 0.14
CA SER A 91 3.04 -7.13 -1.26
C SER A 91 3.72 -5.76 -1.43
N THR A 92 3.91 -5.26 -2.65
CA THR A 92 4.31 -3.86 -2.85
C THR A 92 3.15 -2.93 -2.48
N LEU A 93 3.45 -1.73 -1.97
CA LEU A 93 2.40 -0.79 -1.58
C LEU A 93 1.41 -0.48 -2.73
N GLY A 94 1.89 -0.41 -3.97
CA GLY A 94 1.02 -0.21 -5.13
C GLY A 94 0.03 -1.35 -5.34
N THR A 95 0.45 -2.59 -5.11
CA THR A 95 -0.45 -3.76 -5.15
C THR A 95 -1.45 -3.72 -4.00
N GLU A 96 -0.99 -3.44 -2.77
CA GLU A 96 -1.87 -3.28 -1.60
C GLU A 96 -2.96 -2.22 -1.84
N LEU A 97 -2.56 -1.04 -2.36
CA LEU A 97 -3.50 0.04 -2.66
C LEU A 97 -4.51 -0.36 -3.73
N ARG A 98 -4.04 -0.99 -4.82
CA ARG A 98 -4.93 -1.43 -5.91
C ARG A 98 -5.93 -2.48 -5.44
N ASP A 99 -5.47 -3.51 -4.75
CA ASP A 99 -6.32 -4.64 -4.35
C ASP A 99 -7.35 -4.19 -3.31
N ASN A 100 -6.97 -3.32 -2.39
CA ASN A 100 -7.90 -2.80 -1.39
C ASN A 100 -8.83 -1.71 -1.94
N LEU A 101 -8.39 -0.91 -2.91
CA LEU A 101 -9.29 -0.01 -3.64
C LEU A 101 -10.36 -0.83 -4.38
N SER A 102 -9.96 -1.92 -5.06
CA SER A 102 -10.88 -2.83 -5.73
C SER A 102 -11.86 -3.48 -4.74
N ALA A 103 -11.36 -4.08 -3.68
CA ALA A 103 -12.18 -4.72 -2.66
C ALA A 103 -13.18 -3.75 -2.00
N GLY A 104 -12.70 -2.55 -1.65
CA GLY A 104 -13.53 -1.50 -1.06
C GLY A 104 -14.62 -0.99 -2.02
N LEU A 105 -14.30 -0.79 -3.30
CA LEU A 105 -15.28 -0.38 -4.30
C LEU A 105 -16.31 -1.48 -4.56
N GLN A 106 -15.90 -2.75 -4.64
CA GLN A 106 -16.81 -3.88 -4.75
C GLN A 106 -17.79 -3.93 -3.57
N GLN A 107 -17.26 -3.82 -2.34
CA GLN A 107 -18.07 -3.80 -1.14
C GLN A 107 -19.01 -2.58 -1.10
N LYS A 108 -18.51 -1.39 -1.42
CA LYS A 108 -19.26 -0.12 -1.36
C LYS A 108 -20.40 -0.06 -2.38
N LEU A 109 -20.14 -0.51 -3.60
CA LEU A 109 -21.07 -0.41 -4.73
C LEU A 109 -21.92 -1.66 -4.95
N GLY A 110 -21.57 -2.80 -4.34
CA GLY A 110 -22.15 -4.11 -4.68
C GLY A 110 -21.75 -4.56 -6.10
N ALA A 111 -20.62 -4.09 -6.61
CA ALA A 111 -20.13 -4.32 -7.96
C ALA A 111 -19.10 -5.45 -8.02
N VAL A 112 -18.80 -5.94 -9.23
CA VAL A 112 -17.72 -6.91 -9.49
C VAL A 112 -16.60 -6.22 -10.26
N ASP A 113 -15.35 -6.37 -9.79
CA ASP A 113 -14.18 -5.93 -10.55
C ASP A 113 -13.79 -7.00 -11.58
N ARG A 114 -13.94 -6.66 -12.86
CA ARG A 114 -13.62 -7.58 -13.96
C ARG A 114 -12.23 -7.37 -14.57
N TYR A 115 -11.41 -6.47 -14.05
CA TYR A 115 -10.12 -6.13 -14.65
C TYR A 115 -9.24 -7.37 -14.94
N ASN A 116 -9.16 -8.30 -13.99
CA ASN A 116 -8.38 -9.53 -14.12
C ASN A 116 -9.19 -10.76 -14.57
N SER A 117 -10.51 -10.62 -14.79
CA SER A 117 -11.38 -11.77 -15.05
C SER A 117 -11.37 -12.24 -16.51
N GLY A 118 -10.80 -11.47 -17.43
CA GLY A 118 -10.90 -11.72 -18.88
C GLY A 118 -12.32 -11.64 -19.44
N MET A 119 -13.32 -11.34 -18.61
CA MET A 119 -14.72 -11.21 -19.03
C MET A 119 -14.91 -9.94 -19.84
N VAL A 120 -15.36 -10.08 -21.07
CA VAL A 120 -15.67 -8.98 -21.99
C VAL A 120 -17.18 -8.96 -22.29
N GLY A 121 -17.73 -7.76 -22.42
CA GLY A 121 -19.01 -7.51 -23.08
C GLY A 121 -20.21 -7.23 -22.17
N GLY A 122 -21.25 -6.76 -22.79
CA GLY A 122 -22.68 -6.77 -22.47
C GLY A 122 -23.20 -5.81 -21.44
N LYS A 123 -22.43 -5.29 -20.49
CA LYS A 123 -22.90 -4.40 -19.42
C LYS A 123 -22.13 -3.10 -19.38
N ILE A 124 -22.81 -2.05 -18.94
CA ILE A 124 -22.16 -0.78 -18.58
C ILE A 124 -21.11 -1.06 -17.50
N SER A 125 -19.88 -0.61 -17.73
CA SER A 125 -18.77 -0.74 -16.77
C SER A 125 -18.10 0.60 -16.52
N TYR A 126 -17.45 0.71 -15.36
CA TYR A 126 -16.71 1.89 -14.96
C TYR A 126 -15.25 1.52 -14.79
N ARG A 127 -14.40 2.09 -15.66
CA ARG A 127 -12.95 1.92 -15.60
C ARG A 127 -12.36 3.02 -14.72
N ILE A 128 -11.58 2.63 -13.72
CA ILE A 128 -10.98 3.52 -12.73
C ILE A 128 -9.46 3.47 -12.87
N ALA A 129 -8.85 4.60 -13.23
CA ALA A 129 -7.41 4.82 -13.18
C ALA A 129 -7.10 5.76 -12.01
N THR A 130 -6.21 5.36 -11.13
CA THR A 130 -5.87 6.10 -9.91
C THR A 130 -4.37 6.32 -9.85
N ASP A 131 -3.95 7.54 -9.51
CA ASP A 131 -2.55 7.94 -9.35
C ASP A 131 -2.35 8.61 -7.99
N PHE A 132 -1.55 7.97 -7.13
CA PHE A 132 -1.16 8.51 -5.83
C PHE A 132 0.17 9.23 -5.97
N SER A 133 0.16 10.55 -6.01
CA SER A 133 1.38 11.34 -5.93
C SER A 133 1.98 11.33 -4.51
N ARG A 134 1.15 11.02 -3.49
CA ARG A 134 1.56 10.80 -2.09
C ARG A 134 0.69 9.74 -1.42
N PHE A 135 1.34 8.84 -0.71
CA PHE A 135 0.77 7.98 0.32
C PHE A 135 1.88 7.77 1.36
N ASP A 136 2.26 8.87 1.99
CA ASP A 136 3.46 8.96 2.83
C ASP A 136 3.11 8.83 4.30
N ILE A 137 3.84 7.98 5.02
CA ILE A 137 3.82 7.92 6.48
C ILE A 137 4.87 8.92 6.96
N VAL A 138 4.41 10.00 7.57
CA VAL A 138 5.29 11.08 8.06
C VAL A 138 5.42 10.97 9.57
N ASN A 139 6.67 10.81 10.03
CA ASN A 139 7.02 10.80 11.45
C ASN A 139 7.57 12.17 11.84
N SER A 140 7.18 12.65 13.01
CA SER A 140 7.69 13.89 13.60
C SER A 140 8.45 13.57 14.88
N THR A 141 9.51 14.36 15.14
CA THR A 141 10.23 14.33 16.43
C THR A 141 9.32 14.67 17.61
N ASN A 142 8.25 15.45 17.35
CA ASN A 142 7.18 15.70 18.29
C ASN A 142 5.99 14.80 17.95
N GLN A 143 5.72 13.78 18.76
CA GLN A 143 4.70 12.75 18.58
C GLN A 143 3.29 13.26 18.17
N ALA A 144 3.02 14.55 18.38
CA ALA A 144 1.74 15.20 18.03
C ALA A 144 1.51 15.39 16.52
N ASN A 145 2.51 15.15 15.67
CA ASN A 145 2.44 15.45 14.23
C ASN A 145 2.67 14.25 13.32
N GLU A 146 2.56 13.02 13.86
CA GLU A 146 2.62 11.82 13.04
C GLU A 146 1.34 11.68 12.22
N LYS A 147 1.47 11.42 10.91
CA LYS A 147 0.33 11.40 9.99
C LYS A 147 0.59 10.55 8.77
N VAL A 148 -0.49 10.12 8.13
CA VAL A 148 -0.47 9.65 6.74
C VAL A 148 -0.88 10.81 5.85
N GLU A 149 -0.01 11.19 4.90
CA GLU A 149 -0.29 12.20 3.89
C GLU A 149 -0.75 11.53 2.60
N VAL A 150 -1.93 11.91 2.12
CA VAL A 150 -2.49 11.39 0.89
C VAL A 150 -2.71 12.52 -0.10
N SER A 151 -2.21 12.34 -1.32
CA SER A 151 -2.55 13.12 -2.50
C SER A 151 -2.80 12.18 -3.65
N VAL A 152 -4.02 12.16 -4.16
CA VAL A 152 -4.47 11.21 -5.17
C VAL A 152 -5.34 11.89 -6.22
N ALA A 153 -5.12 11.51 -7.46
CA ALA A 153 -6.00 11.84 -8.59
C ALA A 153 -6.56 10.55 -9.17
N TRP A 154 -7.77 10.63 -9.73
CA TRP A 154 -8.37 9.49 -10.41
C TRP A 154 -9.24 9.95 -11.58
N ILE A 155 -9.38 9.06 -12.55
CA ILE A 155 -10.29 9.21 -13.67
C ILE A 155 -11.24 8.02 -13.64
N VAL A 156 -12.53 8.31 -13.69
CA VAL A 156 -13.59 7.34 -13.91
C VAL A 156 -14.09 7.50 -15.34
N LYS A 157 -14.04 6.42 -16.13
CA LYS A 157 -14.62 6.38 -17.48
C LYS A 157 -15.75 5.36 -17.52
N ARG A 158 -16.93 5.82 -17.93
CA ARG A 158 -18.09 4.96 -18.22
C ARG A 158 -17.93 4.33 -19.60
N ASN A 159 -17.97 3.02 -19.68
CA ASN A 159 -18.00 2.27 -20.93
C ASN A 159 -19.39 1.69 -21.11
N ASP A 160 -20.11 2.20 -22.06
CA ASP A 160 -21.45 1.74 -22.42
C ASP A 160 -21.40 1.10 -23.82
N PRO A 161 -21.58 -0.22 -23.92
CA PRO A 161 -21.48 -0.95 -25.21
C PRO A 161 -22.63 -0.64 -26.16
N THR A 162 -23.70 0.03 -25.72
CA THR A 162 -24.86 0.38 -26.54
C THR A 162 -24.71 1.72 -27.24
N ILE A 163 -23.76 2.54 -26.83
CA ILE A 163 -23.51 3.86 -27.43
C ILE A 163 -22.50 3.71 -28.56
N THR A 164 -22.97 3.88 -29.80
CA THR A 164 -22.09 4.08 -30.96
C THR A 164 -21.37 5.41 -30.82
N LEU A 165 -20.06 5.43 -31.11
CA LEU A 165 -19.18 6.58 -30.96
C LEU A 165 -19.51 7.70 -31.95
N ASP A 166 -20.59 8.40 -31.73
CA ASP A 166 -20.76 9.73 -32.30
C ASP A 166 -19.87 10.72 -31.55
N GLN A 167 -19.05 11.45 -32.27
CA GLN A 167 -17.97 12.30 -31.74
C GLN A 167 -18.41 13.38 -30.72
N ASN A 168 -19.70 13.63 -30.58
CA ASN A 168 -20.25 14.62 -29.65
C ASN A 168 -20.67 14.09 -28.27
N SER A 169 -20.60 12.76 -28.01
CA SER A 169 -21.07 12.15 -26.75
C SER A 169 -19.98 11.98 -25.68
N ASN A 170 -18.73 12.35 -25.97
CA ASN A 170 -17.58 12.02 -25.11
C ASN A 170 -17.50 12.84 -23.80
N GLN A 171 -18.16 13.99 -23.68
CA GLN A 171 -17.99 14.86 -22.52
C GLN A 171 -18.66 14.34 -21.24
N ASN A 172 -19.72 13.51 -21.35
CA ASN A 172 -20.45 13.01 -20.18
C ASN A 172 -20.09 11.57 -19.77
N GLN A 173 -19.03 11.00 -20.36
CA GLN A 173 -18.64 9.61 -20.07
C GLN A 173 -17.38 9.50 -19.19
N GLN A 174 -16.80 10.62 -18.79
CA GLN A 174 -15.58 10.65 -18.01
C GLN A 174 -15.65 11.74 -16.95
N LEU A 175 -15.10 11.43 -15.77
CA LEU A 175 -14.95 12.37 -14.66
C LEU A 175 -13.52 12.25 -14.14
N ALA A 176 -12.80 13.37 -14.08
CA ALA A 176 -11.47 13.44 -13.49
C ALA A 176 -11.55 14.16 -12.15
N CYS A 177 -11.04 13.54 -11.10
CA CYS A 177 -11.11 14.07 -9.74
C CYS A 177 -9.76 14.00 -9.05
N ARG A 178 -9.59 14.82 -8.00
CA ARG A 178 -8.41 14.81 -7.12
C ARG A 178 -8.79 15.19 -5.71
N MET A 179 -8.02 14.68 -4.76
CA MET A 179 -8.10 15.06 -3.36
C MET A 179 -6.72 15.02 -2.70
N SER A 180 -6.55 15.83 -1.64
CA SER A 180 -5.37 15.79 -0.79
C SER A 180 -5.80 16.03 0.65
N PHE A 181 -5.27 15.22 1.57
CA PHE A 181 -5.56 15.36 3.00
C PHE A 181 -4.47 14.71 3.85
N ASN A 182 -4.51 15.02 5.15
CA ASN A 182 -3.70 14.41 6.16
C ASN A 182 -4.60 13.65 7.14
N GLN A 183 -4.16 12.44 7.51
CA GLN A 183 -4.80 11.63 8.54
C GLN A 183 -3.84 11.48 9.72
N ALA A 184 -4.18 12.07 10.88
CA ALA A 184 -3.34 11.98 12.07
C ALA A 184 -3.26 10.55 12.60
N ILE A 185 -2.05 10.13 13.01
CA ILE A 185 -1.81 8.84 13.68
C ILE A 185 -2.01 9.08 15.18
N ALA A 186 -2.86 8.25 15.81
CA ALA A 186 -3.10 8.37 17.24
C ALA A 186 -1.85 8.00 18.05
N SER A 187 -1.43 8.89 18.95
CA SER A 187 -0.12 8.89 19.60
C SER A 187 0.03 7.96 20.82
N ASN A 188 -0.91 7.04 21.07
CA ASN A 188 -0.99 6.35 22.36
C ASN A 188 0.05 5.25 22.62
N ASN A 189 0.66 4.70 21.59
CA ASN A 189 1.79 3.79 21.63
C ASN A 189 2.35 3.70 20.21
N LYS A 190 3.64 3.87 20.02
CA LYS A 190 4.33 3.81 18.70
C LYS A 190 4.28 2.41 18.06
N GLN A 191 3.09 1.82 17.97
CA GLN A 191 2.92 0.50 17.37
C GLN A 191 2.61 0.64 15.88
N MET A 192 3.32 -0.12 15.06
CA MET A 192 3.11 -0.15 13.62
C MET A 192 1.64 -0.46 13.25
N GLN A 193 0.90 -1.19 14.11
CA GLN A 193 -0.53 -1.42 13.91
C GLN A 193 -1.34 -0.13 13.82
N GLN A 194 -0.97 0.93 14.58
CA GLN A 194 -1.69 2.22 14.50
C GLN A 194 -1.39 2.94 13.19
N VAL A 195 -0.15 2.86 12.72
CA VAL A 195 0.24 3.38 11.40
C VAL A 195 -0.58 2.71 10.31
N VAL A 196 -0.64 1.37 10.34
CA VAL A 196 -1.41 0.57 9.37
C VAL A 196 -2.91 0.86 9.47
N SER A 197 -3.46 0.95 10.68
CA SER A 197 -4.87 1.31 10.89
C SER A 197 -5.21 2.69 10.34
N THR A 198 -4.30 3.66 10.52
CA THR A 198 -4.47 5.02 9.97
C THR A 198 -4.36 5.01 8.45
N ALA A 199 -3.43 4.23 7.88
CA ALA A 199 -3.31 4.05 6.42
C ALA A 199 -4.59 3.41 5.84
N ASN A 200 -5.18 2.42 6.51
CA ASN A 200 -6.49 1.84 6.15
C ASN A 200 -7.60 2.88 6.17
N SER A 201 -7.69 3.69 7.22
CA SER A 201 -8.68 4.76 7.33
C SER A 201 -8.53 5.80 6.22
N ALA A 202 -7.29 6.15 5.88
CA ALA A 202 -6.99 7.06 4.79
C ALA A 202 -7.41 6.47 3.44
N LEU A 203 -7.14 5.18 3.19
CA LEU A 203 -7.57 4.51 1.97
C LEU A 203 -9.09 4.38 1.87
N ASN A 204 -9.78 4.08 2.97
CA ASN A 204 -11.24 4.03 3.02
C ASN A 204 -11.86 5.36 2.60
N ARG A 205 -11.29 6.48 3.00
CA ARG A 205 -11.72 7.81 2.56
C ARG A 205 -11.55 8.00 1.05
N VAL A 206 -10.47 7.47 0.46
CA VAL A 206 -10.29 7.49 -1.01
C VAL A 206 -11.33 6.61 -1.69
N VAL A 207 -11.57 5.38 -1.17
CA VAL A 207 -12.63 4.48 -1.69
C VAL A 207 -13.99 5.17 -1.71
N ASP A 208 -14.35 5.86 -0.62
CA ASP A 208 -15.61 6.60 -0.52
C ASP A 208 -15.72 7.69 -1.58
N ALA A 209 -14.66 8.47 -1.77
CA ALA A 209 -14.61 9.54 -2.76
C ALA A 209 -14.73 9.00 -4.20
N VAL A 210 -13.99 7.93 -4.52
CA VAL A 210 -14.04 7.27 -5.83
C VAL A 210 -15.44 6.69 -6.08
N ALA A 211 -16.03 6.00 -5.10
CA ALA A 211 -17.38 5.42 -5.23
C ALA A 211 -18.43 6.50 -5.50
N LEU A 212 -18.39 7.61 -4.77
CA LEU A 212 -19.32 8.75 -4.98
C LEU A 212 -19.12 9.39 -6.35
N SER A 213 -17.89 9.47 -6.87
CA SER A 213 -17.64 9.98 -8.22
C SER A 213 -18.23 9.06 -9.30
N ILE A 214 -18.15 7.72 -9.10
CA ILE A 214 -18.78 6.75 -10.01
C ILE A 214 -20.30 6.92 -10.01
N ILE A 215 -20.93 7.03 -8.82
CA ILE A 215 -22.38 7.25 -8.69
C ILE A 215 -22.80 8.57 -9.35
N SER A 216 -22.01 9.64 -9.18
CA SER A 216 -22.31 10.93 -9.80
C SER A 216 -22.27 10.85 -11.32
N LEU A 217 -21.27 10.14 -11.86
CA LEU A 217 -21.15 9.90 -13.30
C LEU A 217 -22.30 9.04 -13.83
N ASP A 218 -22.68 7.96 -13.11
CA ASP A 218 -23.80 7.09 -13.47
C ASP A 218 -25.13 7.86 -13.51
N ALA A 219 -25.32 8.75 -12.55
CA ALA A 219 -26.52 9.60 -12.45
C ALA A 219 -26.49 10.81 -13.41
N ASN A 220 -25.43 11.01 -14.18
CA ASN A 220 -25.18 12.20 -15.01
C ASN A 220 -25.33 13.52 -14.20
N LYS A 221 -24.75 13.54 -13.00
CA LYS A 221 -24.77 14.69 -12.08
C LYS A 221 -23.36 15.19 -11.80
N SER A 222 -23.24 16.49 -11.52
CA SER A 222 -21.98 17.05 -11.04
C SER A 222 -21.59 16.41 -9.71
N ALA A 223 -20.35 15.92 -9.61
CA ALA A 223 -19.84 15.35 -8.37
C ALA A 223 -19.55 16.48 -7.36
N ARG A 224 -20.32 16.49 -6.27
CA ARG A 224 -20.08 17.35 -5.10
C ARG A 224 -19.70 16.46 -3.93
N ILE A 225 -18.39 16.27 -3.75
CA ILE A 225 -17.83 15.39 -2.74
C ILE A 225 -16.91 16.23 -1.86
N ASP A 226 -17.08 16.15 -0.56
CA ASP A 226 -16.30 16.95 0.39
C ASP A 226 -14.79 16.68 0.25
N GLY A 227 -14.02 17.76 0.14
CA GLY A 227 -12.57 17.70 -0.04
C GLY A 227 -12.09 17.17 -1.39
N VAL A 228 -12.99 17.02 -2.39
CA VAL A 228 -12.68 16.55 -3.76
C VAL A 228 -12.99 17.64 -4.78
N THR A 229 -12.07 17.81 -5.72
CA THR A 229 -12.29 18.66 -6.91
C THR A 229 -12.42 17.76 -8.13
N CYS A 230 -13.52 17.87 -8.88
CA CYS A 230 -13.77 17.12 -10.11
C CYS A 230 -13.99 18.05 -11.29
N THR A 231 -13.59 17.59 -12.51
CA THR A 231 -13.73 18.28 -13.80
C THR A 231 -14.20 17.31 -14.87
#